data_58de2007d0d0bb3caf1ae08d86f9a657
#
_entry.id   58de2007d0d0bb3caf1ae08d86f9a657
#
_cell.length_a   1.000
_cell.length_b   1.000
_cell.length_c   1.000
_cell.angle_alpha   90.00
_cell.angle_beta   90.00
_cell.angle_gamma   90.00
#
_symmetry.space_group_name_H-M   'P 1'
#
loop_
_entity.id
_entity.type
_entity.pdbx_description
1 polymer ?
#
loop_
_entity_poly.entity_id
_entity_poly.type
_entity_poly.pdbx_seq_one_letter_code
_entity_poly.pdbx_strand_id
1 'polypeptide(L)'
;MSPSADVSCRVAWADDAPAIARLQLATRRADLADLLPAEVLDVDPEVAADAWRTTLTRPPDGRVRVLVALERNRVTGFAITTPALDPDCDPVADAELMELTVDPGDRRQGHGSRLLQATVDTMVADRFRRAVLWATADDDALRRFLTDAGWAADGAHRELDLDGTGATTVKQVRLHTQLA
;
A
#
# COMPACT_ATOMS: atom_id res chain seq x y z
N MET A 1 3.00 32.95 -5.79
CA MET A 1 3.49 31.70 -5.19
C MET A 1 2.38 31.19 -4.28
N SER A 2 1.66 30.15 -4.69
CA SER A 2 0.74 29.48 -3.79
C SER A 2 1.57 28.89 -2.65
N PRO A 3 1.16 29.06 -1.38
CA PRO A 3 1.82 28.34 -0.30
C PRO A 3 1.69 26.85 -0.61
N SER A 4 2.81 26.12 -0.60
CA SER A 4 2.76 24.66 -0.65
C SER A 4 1.84 24.25 0.50
N ALA A 5 0.74 23.57 0.18
CA ALA A 5 -0.08 22.94 1.19
C ALA A 5 0.86 22.16 2.12
N ASP A 6 0.62 22.20 3.43
CA ASP A 6 1.35 21.40 4.40
C ASP A 6 1.14 19.91 4.08
N VAL A 7 1.91 19.42 3.11
CA VAL A 7 1.92 18.03 2.69
C VAL A 7 3.07 17.35 3.38
N SER A 8 2.79 16.34 4.16
CA SER A 8 3.79 15.57 4.89
C SER A 8 3.51 14.08 4.81
N CYS A 9 4.56 13.28 5.05
CA CYS A 9 4.42 11.85 5.27
C CYS A 9 5.04 11.51 6.62
N ARG A 10 4.41 10.61 7.36
CA ARG A 10 4.92 10.11 8.64
C ARG A 10 4.44 8.69 8.90
N VAL A 11 5.05 8.04 9.86
CA VAL A 11 4.51 6.79 10.41
C VAL A 11 3.12 7.06 11.00
N ALA A 12 2.21 6.15 10.73
CA ALA A 12 0.84 6.24 11.21
C ALA A 12 0.76 6.06 12.74
N TRP A 13 -0.16 6.77 13.35
CA TRP A 13 -0.53 6.63 14.75
C TRP A 13 -1.84 5.84 14.88
N ALA A 14 -2.14 5.36 16.07
CA ALA A 14 -3.40 4.64 16.33
C ALA A 14 -4.64 5.47 15.96
N ASP A 15 -4.57 6.77 16.13
CA ASP A 15 -5.66 7.72 15.80
C ASP A 15 -5.91 7.87 14.29
N ASP A 16 -4.98 7.44 13.44
CA ASP A 16 -5.16 7.43 11.99
C ASP A 16 -6.01 6.24 11.50
N ALA A 17 -6.22 5.23 12.34
CA ALA A 17 -6.90 4.00 11.96
C ALA A 17 -8.27 4.20 11.29
N PRO A 18 -9.17 5.08 11.76
CA PRO A 18 -10.44 5.32 11.08
C PRO A 18 -10.29 5.94 9.68
N ALA A 19 -9.30 6.83 9.51
CA ALA A 19 -9.05 7.48 8.22
C ALA A 19 -8.45 6.48 7.22
N ILE A 20 -7.52 5.64 7.66
CA ILE A 20 -6.92 4.57 6.83
C ILE A 20 -8.00 3.56 6.43
N ALA A 21 -8.81 3.09 7.37
CA ALA A 21 -9.90 2.15 7.10
C ALA A 21 -10.88 2.70 6.06
N ARG A 22 -11.34 3.94 6.23
CA ARG A 22 -12.23 4.60 5.27
C ARG A 22 -11.62 4.66 3.88
N LEU A 23 -10.36 5.06 3.78
CA LEU A 23 -9.64 5.17 2.52
C LEU A 23 -9.48 3.80 1.84
N GLN A 24 -9.08 2.79 2.59
CA GLN A 24 -8.94 1.43 2.08
C GLN A 24 -10.28 0.87 1.57
N LEU A 25 -11.35 1.03 2.34
CA LEU A 25 -12.68 0.56 1.93
C LEU A 25 -13.19 1.28 0.68
N ALA A 26 -12.99 2.60 0.59
CA ALA A 26 -13.39 3.38 -0.58
C ALA A 26 -12.63 2.95 -1.83
N THR A 27 -11.32 2.73 -1.72
CA THR A 27 -10.48 2.27 -2.83
C THR A 27 -10.85 0.85 -3.25
N ARG A 28 -11.02 -0.07 -2.30
CA ARG A 28 -11.44 -1.44 -2.60
C ARG A 28 -12.79 -1.50 -3.31
N ARG A 29 -13.75 -0.69 -2.88
CA ARG A 29 -15.05 -0.60 -3.58
C ARG A 29 -14.88 -0.10 -5.01
N ALA A 30 -14.05 0.91 -5.22
CA ALA A 30 -13.81 1.45 -6.56
C ALA A 30 -13.09 0.45 -7.48
N ASP A 31 -12.09 -0.25 -6.95
CA ASP A 31 -11.22 -1.12 -7.74
C ASP A 31 -11.80 -2.52 -7.97
N LEU A 32 -12.68 -3.01 -7.08
CA LEU A 32 -13.20 -4.38 -7.11
C LEU A 32 -14.71 -4.47 -7.36
N ALA A 33 -15.40 -3.37 -7.61
CA ALA A 33 -16.85 -3.35 -7.82
C ALA A 33 -17.32 -4.24 -8.98
N ASP A 34 -16.52 -4.37 -10.02
CA ASP A 34 -16.81 -5.20 -11.19
C ASP A 34 -16.42 -6.68 -10.98
N LEU A 35 -15.68 -6.99 -9.93
CA LEU A 35 -15.11 -8.32 -9.67
C LEU A 35 -15.80 -9.04 -8.51
N LEU A 36 -16.25 -8.31 -7.51
CA LEU A 36 -16.83 -8.86 -6.29
C LEU A 36 -18.24 -8.33 -6.02
N PRO A 37 -19.12 -9.17 -5.44
CA PRO A 37 -20.43 -8.73 -5.00
C PRO A 37 -20.35 -7.62 -3.95
N ALA A 38 -21.33 -6.73 -3.94
CA ALA A 38 -21.40 -5.61 -3.00
C ALA A 38 -21.35 -6.08 -1.53
N GLU A 39 -21.94 -7.22 -1.22
CA GLU A 39 -21.97 -7.81 0.12
C GLU A 39 -20.59 -8.19 0.64
N VAL A 40 -19.66 -8.54 -0.25
CA VAL A 40 -18.25 -8.85 0.10
C VAL A 40 -17.46 -7.56 0.33
N LEU A 41 -17.83 -6.51 -0.37
CA LEU A 41 -17.16 -5.20 -0.28
C LEU A 41 -17.73 -4.32 0.85
N ASP A 42 -18.91 -4.67 1.38
CA ASP A 42 -19.58 -3.90 2.43
C ASP A 42 -19.12 -4.31 3.82
N VAL A 43 -17.88 -3.94 4.12
CA VAL A 43 -17.26 -4.12 5.44
C VAL A 43 -17.63 -2.95 6.34
N ASP A 44 -18.03 -3.26 7.58
CA ASP A 44 -18.32 -2.24 8.59
C ASP A 44 -17.05 -1.38 8.83
N PRO A 45 -17.15 -0.05 8.65
CA PRO A 45 -16.01 0.86 8.85
C PRO A 45 -15.39 0.80 10.25
N GLU A 46 -16.20 0.56 11.29
CA GLU A 46 -15.68 0.45 12.67
C GLU A 46 -14.88 -0.84 12.86
N VAL A 47 -15.34 -1.95 12.29
CA VAL A 47 -14.60 -3.23 12.30
C VAL A 47 -13.26 -3.08 11.58
N ALA A 48 -13.27 -2.41 10.43
CA ALA A 48 -12.04 -2.14 9.68
C ALA A 48 -11.09 -1.20 10.46
N ALA A 49 -11.64 -0.16 11.12
CA ALA A 49 -10.86 0.77 11.94
C ALA A 49 -10.24 0.06 13.16
N ASP A 50 -10.95 -0.87 13.81
CA ASP A 50 -10.44 -1.65 14.94
C ASP A 50 -9.32 -2.61 14.49
N ALA A 51 -9.45 -3.22 13.32
CA ALA A 51 -8.39 -4.04 12.75
C ALA A 51 -7.12 -3.20 12.48
N TRP A 52 -7.28 -2.01 11.90
CA TRP A 52 -6.17 -1.08 11.69
C TRP A 52 -5.56 -0.61 13.01
N ARG A 53 -6.36 -0.26 14.00
CA ARG A 53 -5.88 0.13 15.33
C ARG A 53 -5.04 -0.98 15.98
N THR A 54 -5.47 -2.23 15.81
CA THR A 54 -4.72 -3.40 16.27
C THR A 54 -3.38 -3.52 15.53
N THR A 55 -3.37 -3.40 14.21
CA THR A 55 -2.14 -3.44 13.39
C THR A 55 -1.16 -2.33 13.79
N LEU A 56 -1.65 -1.12 14.04
CA LEU A 56 -0.82 0.03 14.40
C LEU A 56 -0.24 -0.08 15.82
N THR A 57 -0.97 -0.69 16.77
CA THR A 57 -0.53 -0.81 18.17
C THR A 57 0.20 -2.11 18.46
N ARG A 58 -0.08 -3.16 17.74
CA ARG A 58 0.50 -4.50 17.88
C ARG A 58 0.81 -5.11 16.51
N PRO A 59 1.81 -4.58 15.80
CA PRO A 59 2.17 -5.11 14.49
C PRO A 59 2.65 -6.57 14.61
N PRO A 60 2.38 -7.42 13.60
CA PRO A 60 2.77 -8.84 13.63
C PRO A 60 4.28 -9.06 13.56
N ASP A 61 5.03 -8.10 13.07
CA ASP A 61 6.50 -8.06 13.04
C ASP A 61 6.98 -6.66 13.42
N GLY A 62 8.10 -6.57 14.12
CA GLY A 62 8.69 -5.31 14.57
C GLY A 62 9.16 -4.39 13.43
N ARG A 63 9.23 -4.89 12.19
CA ARG A 63 9.59 -4.15 10.98
C ARG A 63 8.39 -3.86 10.06
N VAL A 64 7.18 -4.15 10.50
CA VAL A 64 5.97 -3.67 9.83
C VAL A 64 5.86 -2.16 10.05
N ARG A 65 5.71 -1.41 8.96
CA ARG A 65 5.51 0.04 9.01
C ARG A 65 4.25 0.42 8.24
N VAL A 66 3.46 1.28 8.84
CA VAL A 66 2.36 1.95 8.16
C VAL A 66 2.70 3.43 8.10
N LEU A 67 2.67 4.00 6.91
CA LEU A 67 2.89 5.43 6.69
C LEU A 67 1.60 6.07 6.18
N VAL A 68 1.40 7.32 6.55
CA VAL A 68 0.31 8.14 6.02
C VAL A 68 0.85 9.38 5.31
N ALA A 69 0.24 9.70 4.19
CA ALA A 69 0.37 11.00 3.55
C ALA A 69 -0.71 11.93 4.09
N LEU A 70 -0.34 13.14 4.40
CA LEU A 70 -1.20 14.15 5.00
C LEU A 70 -1.24 15.42 4.15
N GLU A 71 -2.40 16.01 4.05
CA GLU A 71 -2.60 17.37 3.61
C GLU A 71 -3.41 18.11 4.67
N ARG A 72 -2.82 19.14 5.30
CA ARG A 72 -3.47 19.90 6.38
C ARG A 72 -4.10 19.01 7.46
N ASN A 73 -3.37 18.02 7.93
CA ASN A 73 -3.81 17.02 8.91
C ASN A 73 -4.90 16.02 8.43
N ARG A 74 -5.28 16.06 7.15
CA ARG A 74 -6.17 15.05 6.55
C ARG A 74 -5.34 13.94 5.90
N VAL A 75 -5.64 12.69 6.23
CA VAL A 75 -5.01 11.53 5.56
C VAL A 75 -5.50 11.47 4.11
N THR A 76 -4.57 11.57 3.17
CA THR A 76 -4.79 11.53 1.73
C THR A 76 -4.30 10.25 1.08
N GLY A 77 -3.51 9.47 1.81
CA GLY A 77 -3.00 8.17 1.35
C GLY A 77 -2.32 7.43 2.48
N PHE A 78 -2.08 6.16 2.26
CA PHE A 78 -1.28 5.33 3.18
C PHE A 78 -0.48 4.28 2.41
N ALA A 79 0.56 3.78 3.06
CA ALA A 79 1.35 2.65 2.62
C ALA A 79 1.62 1.71 3.78
N ILE A 80 1.72 0.42 3.50
CA ILE A 80 2.12 -0.59 4.47
C ILE A 80 3.29 -1.40 3.93
N THR A 81 4.32 -1.57 4.74
CA THR A 81 5.51 -2.36 4.43
C THR A 81 5.72 -3.45 5.46
N THR A 82 6.26 -4.56 5.01
CA THR A 82 6.58 -5.74 5.83
C THR A 82 7.84 -6.42 5.28
N PRO A 83 8.50 -7.28 6.04
CA PRO A 83 9.46 -8.23 5.46
C PRO A 83 8.78 -9.04 4.35
N ALA A 84 9.48 -9.23 3.21
CA ALA A 84 8.95 -10.01 2.10
C ALA A 84 8.99 -11.50 2.44
N LEU A 85 7.85 -12.19 2.29
CA LEU A 85 7.70 -13.60 2.68
C LEU A 85 7.56 -14.54 1.47
N ASP A 86 7.73 -14.04 0.25
CA ASP A 86 7.74 -14.89 -0.93
C ASP A 86 8.89 -15.93 -0.83
N PRO A 87 8.71 -17.16 -1.33
CA PRO A 87 9.70 -18.24 -1.19
C PRO A 87 11.08 -17.93 -1.75
N ASP A 88 11.18 -17.00 -2.70
CA ASP A 88 12.41 -16.54 -3.33
C ASP A 88 12.95 -15.22 -2.75
N CYS A 89 12.34 -14.73 -1.67
CA CYS A 89 12.76 -13.54 -0.94
C CYS A 89 13.47 -13.91 0.37
N ASP A 90 14.40 -13.05 0.79
CA ASP A 90 15.01 -13.10 2.11
C ASP A 90 14.32 -12.08 3.03
N PRO A 91 13.52 -12.50 4.02
CA PRO A 91 12.79 -11.56 4.88
C PRO A 91 13.70 -10.69 5.76
N VAL A 92 15.00 -10.96 5.80
CA VAL A 92 15.97 -10.09 6.47
C VAL A 92 16.41 -8.94 5.55
N ALA A 93 16.55 -9.22 4.26
CA ALA A 93 17.09 -8.28 3.27
C ALA A 93 16.01 -7.65 2.37
N ASP A 94 14.89 -8.32 2.19
CA ASP A 94 13.84 -7.92 1.26
C ASP A 94 12.59 -7.43 2.02
N ALA A 95 12.08 -6.29 1.62
CA ALA A 95 10.80 -5.74 2.10
C ALA A 95 9.71 -5.87 1.03
N GLU A 96 8.48 -6.06 1.45
CA GLU A 96 7.31 -5.95 0.58
C GLU A 96 6.56 -4.64 0.88
N LEU A 97 6.32 -3.85 -0.15
CA LEU A 97 5.33 -2.79 -0.13
C LEU A 97 3.97 -3.43 -0.43
N MET A 98 3.25 -3.79 0.62
CA MET A 98 1.99 -4.55 0.50
C MET A 98 0.86 -3.73 -0.10
N GLU A 99 0.80 -2.44 0.24
CA GLU A 99 -0.24 -1.54 -0.22
C GLU A 99 0.31 -0.12 -0.34
N LEU A 100 -0.06 0.57 -1.40
CA LEU A 100 0.21 1.98 -1.65
C LEU A 100 -1.06 2.60 -2.21
N THR A 101 -1.77 3.32 -1.38
CA THR A 101 -3.11 3.84 -1.70
C THR A 101 -3.14 5.36 -1.52
N VAL A 102 -3.67 6.06 -2.52
CA VAL A 102 -3.98 7.50 -2.47
C VAL A 102 -5.45 7.68 -2.78
N ASP A 103 -6.12 8.51 -1.99
CA ASP A 103 -7.52 8.88 -2.20
C ASP A 103 -7.72 9.26 -3.68
N PRO A 104 -8.70 8.67 -4.38
CA PRO A 104 -8.96 8.99 -5.78
C PRO A 104 -9.11 10.49 -6.06
N GLY A 105 -9.69 11.25 -5.13
CA GLY A 105 -9.84 12.71 -5.22
C GLY A 105 -8.55 13.50 -5.07
N ASP A 106 -7.51 12.88 -4.50
CA ASP A 106 -6.20 13.50 -4.22
C ASP A 106 -5.07 12.98 -5.13
N ARG A 107 -5.41 12.14 -6.09
CA ARG A 107 -4.43 11.61 -7.06
C ARG A 107 -3.86 12.73 -7.95
N ARG A 108 -2.64 12.52 -8.48
CA ARG A 108 -1.91 13.47 -9.35
C ARG A 108 -1.54 14.80 -8.69
N GLN A 109 -1.59 14.88 -7.36
CA GLN A 109 -1.18 16.03 -6.56
C GLN A 109 0.18 15.81 -5.88
N GLY A 110 0.88 14.74 -6.23
CA GLY A 110 2.20 14.39 -5.69
C GLY A 110 2.18 13.61 -4.38
N HIS A 111 1.00 13.28 -3.83
CA HIS A 111 0.89 12.49 -2.59
C HIS A 111 1.50 11.10 -2.74
N GLY A 112 1.22 10.41 -3.84
CA GLY A 112 1.77 9.07 -4.12
C GLY A 112 3.29 9.06 -4.22
N SER A 113 3.88 10.01 -4.91
CA SER A 113 5.35 10.09 -5.06
C SER A 113 6.04 10.38 -3.73
N ARG A 114 5.48 11.28 -2.91
CA ARG A 114 6.02 11.56 -1.57
C ARG A 114 5.87 10.37 -0.64
N LEU A 115 4.72 9.71 -0.68
CA LEU A 115 4.46 8.52 0.12
C LEU A 115 5.38 7.37 -0.27
N LEU A 116 5.57 7.12 -1.56
CA LEU A 116 6.51 6.11 -2.06
C LEU A 116 7.95 6.41 -1.62
N GLN A 117 8.40 7.67 -1.74
CA GLN A 117 9.73 8.07 -1.29
C GLN A 117 9.90 7.86 0.22
N ALA A 118 8.96 8.33 1.03
CA ALA A 118 9.01 8.15 2.48
C ALA A 118 9.01 6.66 2.88
N THR A 119 8.30 5.83 2.10
CA THR A 119 8.26 4.37 2.29
C THR A 119 9.62 3.74 1.98
N VAL A 120 10.23 4.12 0.86
CA VAL A 120 11.59 3.67 0.48
C VAL A 120 12.60 4.09 1.53
N ASP A 121 12.59 5.36 1.97
CA ASP A 121 13.48 5.86 3.01
C ASP A 121 13.33 5.08 4.33
N THR A 122 12.10 4.70 4.67
CA THR A 122 11.80 3.90 5.87
C THR A 122 12.35 2.48 5.74
N MET A 123 12.19 1.84 4.57
CA MET A 123 12.76 0.51 4.31
C MET A 123 14.30 0.53 4.39
N VAL A 124 14.94 1.57 3.86
CA VAL A 124 16.40 1.76 3.97
C VAL A 124 16.82 1.92 5.43
N ALA A 125 16.10 2.73 6.21
CA ALA A 125 16.35 2.90 7.64
C ALA A 125 16.19 1.60 8.44
N ASP A 126 15.25 0.73 8.05
CA ASP A 126 15.06 -0.62 8.60
C ASP A 126 16.08 -1.65 8.04
N ARG A 127 17.04 -1.20 7.21
CA ARG A 127 18.16 -1.98 6.64
C ARG A 127 17.76 -3.03 5.60
N PHE A 128 16.62 -2.88 4.98
CA PHE A 128 16.31 -3.66 3.80
C PHE A 128 17.18 -3.23 2.61
N ARG A 129 17.44 -4.14 1.70
CA ARG A 129 18.29 -3.93 0.52
C ARG A 129 17.51 -3.98 -0.79
N ARG A 130 16.36 -4.62 -0.79
CA ARG A 130 15.45 -4.73 -1.93
C ARG A 130 14.03 -4.52 -1.46
N ALA A 131 13.24 -3.87 -2.28
CA ALA A 131 11.79 -3.79 -2.10
C ALA A 131 11.10 -4.52 -3.24
N VAL A 132 10.00 -5.20 -2.94
CA VAL A 132 9.10 -5.84 -3.89
C VAL A 132 7.67 -5.32 -3.69
N LEU A 133 6.86 -5.37 -4.75
CA LEU A 133 5.45 -5.05 -4.73
C LEU A 133 4.71 -5.92 -5.75
N TRP A 134 3.57 -6.46 -5.35
CA TRP A 134 2.66 -7.17 -6.24
C TRP A 134 1.59 -6.21 -6.77
N ALA A 135 1.62 -5.95 -8.07
CA ALA A 135 0.63 -5.15 -8.77
C ALA A 135 -0.31 -6.05 -9.58
N THR A 136 -1.59 -5.69 -9.66
CA THR A 136 -2.50 -6.35 -10.58
C THR A 136 -2.01 -6.15 -12.02
N ALA A 137 -2.04 -7.20 -12.82
CA ALA A 137 -1.37 -7.23 -14.13
C ALA A 137 -1.94 -6.20 -15.12
N ASP A 138 -3.21 -5.83 -14.96
CA ASP A 138 -3.94 -4.83 -15.74
C ASP A 138 -3.97 -3.42 -15.12
N ASP A 139 -3.38 -3.23 -13.93
CA ASP A 139 -3.20 -1.89 -13.34
C ASP A 139 -2.01 -1.16 -14.00
N ASP A 140 -2.22 -0.72 -15.22
CA ASP A 140 -1.22 0.01 -15.99
C ASP A 140 -0.81 1.34 -15.33
N ALA A 141 -1.72 1.95 -14.57
CA ALA A 141 -1.46 3.22 -13.90
C ALA A 141 -0.43 3.07 -12.79
N LEU A 142 -0.63 2.09 -11.89
CA LEU A 142 0.31 1.77 -10.82
C LEU A 142 1.64 1.27 -11.38
N ARG A 143 1.60 0.38 -12.35
CA ARG A 143 2.80 -0.19 -12.97
C ARG A 143 3.66 0.90 -13.62
N ARG A 144 3.05 1.83 -14.36
CA ARG A 144 3.75 2.97 -14.96
C ARG A 144 4.32 3.89 -13.89
N PHE A 145 3.54 4.23 -12.87
CA PHE A 145 3.99 5.06 -11.75
C PHE A 145 5.23 4.48 -11.06
N LEU A 146 5.23 3.16 -10.80
CA LEU A 146 6.38 2.49 -10.20
C LEU A 146 7.58 2.42 -11.15
N THR A 147 7.35 2.15 -12.44
CA THR A 147 8.43 2.10 -13.44
C THR A 147 9.10 3.47 -13.57
N ASP A 148 8.32 4.56 -13.59
CA ASP A 148 8.84 5.93 -13.62
C ASP A 148 9.64 6.26 -12.34
N ALA A 149 9.35 5.60 -11.23
CA ALA A 149 10.10 5.70 -9.97
C ALA A 149 11.30 4.73 -9.87
N GLY A 150 11.65 4.02 -10.93
CA GLY A 150 12.80 3.14 -10.99
C GLY A 150 12.57 1.69 -10.56
N TRP A 151 11.30 1.29 -10.41
CA TRP A 151 10.95 -0.12 -10.19
C TRP A 151 10.87 -0.87 -11.53
N ALA A 152 11.20 -2.16 -11.52
CA ALA A 152 11.15 -3.01 -12.71
C ALA A 152 10.48 -4.35 -12.39
N ALA A 153 9.83 -4.95 -13.39
CA ALA A 153 9.29 -6.30 -13.25
C ALA A 153 10.45 -7.31 -13.15
N ASP A 154 10.35 -8.27 -12.24
CA ASP A 154 11.36 -9.33 -12.07
C ASP A 154 10.96 -10.67 -12.72
N GLY A 155 9.80 -10.71 -13.36
CA GLY A 155 9.26 -11.89 -14.05
C GLY A 155 8.39 -12.78 -13.15
N ALA A 156 8.35 -12.55 -11.85
CA ALA A 156 7.45 -13.28 -10.97
C ALA A 156 5.99 -12.89 -11.21
N HIS A 157 5.10 -13.86 -11.19
CA HIS A 157 3.66 -13.68 -11.34
C HIS A 157 2.93 -14.67 -10.45
N ARG A 158 1.71 -14.29 -10.05
CA ARG A 158 0.81 -15.13 -9.26
C ARG A 158 -0.65 -14.83 -9.59
N GLU A 159 -1.54 -15.74 -9.17
CA GLU A 159 -2.98 -15.48 -9.14
C GLU A 159 -3.38 -15.25 -7.67
N LEU A 160 -4.06 -14.14 -7.43
CA LEU A 160 -4.62 -13.81 -6.12
C LEU A 160 -6.11 -14.18 -6.12
N ASP A 161 -6.50 -15.06 -5.21
CA ASP A 161 -7.89 -15.40 -4.95
C ASP A 161 -8.54 -14.28 -4.13
N LEU A 162 -9.55 -13.62 -4.70
CA LEU A 162 -10.24 -12.49 -4.07
C LEU A 162 -11.37 -12.89 -3.14
N ASP A 163 -11.98 -14.07 -3.35
CA ASP A 163 -13.16 -14.53 -2.62
C ASP A 163 -12.91 -15.74 -1.70
N GLY A 164 -11.68 -16.27 -1.71
CA GLY A 164 -11.30 -17.42 -0.91
C GLY A 164 -11.84 -18.75 -1.41
N THR A 165 -12.50 -18.77 -2.58
CA THR A 165 -13.08 -19.97 -3.20
C THR A 165 -12.34 -20.42 -4.46
N GLY A 166 -11.46 -19.54 -4.98
CA GLY A 166 -10.79 -19.71 -6.26
C GLY A 166 -11.66 -19.38 -7.48
N ALA A 167 -12.90 -18.93 -7.27
CA ALA A 167 -13.80 -18.59 -8.36
C ALA A 167 -13.48 -17.21 -8.97
N THR A 168 -13.00 -16.27 -8.14
CA THR A 168 -12.65 -14.93 -8.56
C THR A 168 -11.16 -14.69 -8.28
N THR A 169 -10.34 -14.76 -9.33
CA THR A 169 -8.90 -14.52 -9.21
C THR A 169 -8.45 -13.33 -10.05
N VAL A 170 -7.40 -12.65 -9.61
CA VAL A 170 -6.70 -11.64 -10.40
C VAL A 170 -5.24 -12.02 -10.57
N LYS A 171 -4.73 -11.76 -11.77
CA LYS A 171 -3.30 -11.96 -12.05
C LYS A 171 -2.49 -10.80 -11.48
N GLN A 172 -1.40 -11.12 -10.81
CA GLN A 172 -0.46 -10.15 -10.31
C GLN A 172 0.93 -10.39 -10.90
N VAL A 173 1.64 -9.30 -11.10
CA VAL A 173 3.06 -9.27 -11.48
C VAL A 173 3.85 -8.60 -10.37
N ARG A 174 5.07 -9.08 -10.12
CA ARG A 174 5.92 -8.49 -9.11
C ARG A 174 6.87 -7.47 -9.72
N LEU A 175 6.91 -6.29 -9.12
CA LEU A 175 7.93 -5.28 -9.39
C LEU A 175 8.90 -5.24 -8.21
N HIS A 176 10.13 -4.84 -8.49
CA HIS A 176 11.17 -4.68 -7.47
C HIS A 176 12.03 -3.44 -7.73
N THR A 177 12.71 -3.00 -6.68
CA THR A 177 13.79 -2.01 -6.76
C THR A 177 14.86 -2.32 -5.74
N GLN A 178 16.11 -1.94 -6.04
CA GLN A 178 17.19 -1.98 -5.07
C GLN A 178 17.10 -0.77 -4.15
N LEU A 179 17.31 -1.01 -2.87
CA LEU A 179 17.37 0.01 -1.84
C LEU A 179 18.84 0.36 -1.58
N ALA A 180 19.18 1.64 -1.70
CA ALA A 180 20.56 2.13 -1.56
C ALA A 180 20.87 2.54 -0.12
#